data_fe1d2771ee4db59c4c690a03db79c698
#
_entry.id   fe1d2771ee4db59c4c690a03db79c698
#
_cell.length_a   1.000
_cell.length_b   1.000
_cell.length_c   1.000
_cell.angle_alpha   90.00
_cell.angle_beta   90.00
_cell.angle_gamma   90.00
#
_symmetry.space_group_name_H-M   'P 1'
#
loop_
_entity.id
_entity.type
_entity.pdbx_description
1 polymer ?
#
loop_
_entity_poly.entity_id
_entity_poly.type
_entity_poly.pdbx_seq_one_letter_code
_entity_poly.pdbx_strand_id
1 'polypeptide(L)'
;MSFVLSSKRRWRHSIGSSGQELLVPIDVKSTHHFSLKIKARNAYPLISVQNASGETVLAVSSYSSNQAQTRLIDPDLIGNQPLFAKVAMQAGRTGRFRLKLNNLGDVDDIRDDVIRFTNKQRRQRGLPKLRPDSRLNDAAQGHADDMDAAGRYLGHGSRDGRSPGDRIDEVDYDWRAYRENVASGQSSAKAVVQAWMNSPGHRRNILSSDISEIGIGFAVDDQTGAPYWVQKFADPF
;
A
#
# COMPACT_ATOMS: atom_id res chain seq x y z
N MET A 1 -4.41 24.24 -21.24
CA MET A 1 -3.39 23.62 -20.35
C MET A 1 -3.88 22.22 -20.01
N SER A 2 -3.19 21.20 -20.46
CA SER A 2 -3.50 19.81 -20.05
C SER A 2 -3.09 19.66 -18.59
N PHE A 3 -4.04 19.37 -17.74
CA PHE A 3 -3.76 19.06 -16.34
C PHE A 3 -3.31 17.60 -16.24
N VAL A 4 -2.24 17.35 -15.50
CA VAL A 4 -1.75 15.99 -15.19
C VAL A 4 -1.87 15.77 -13.68
N LEU A 5 -2.48 14.66 -13.28
CA LEU A 5 -2.64 14.27 -11.88
C LEU A 5 -1.32 13.72 -11.36
N SER A 6 -0.75 14.36 -10.34
CA SER A 6 0.47 13.91 -9.65
C SER A 6 0.25 13.81 -8.15
N SER A 7 1.12 13.08 -7.45
CA SER A 7 1.03 12.89 -5.99
C SER A 7 1.16 14.18 -5.19
N LYS A 8 1.78 15.21 -5.77
CA LYS A 8 2.01 16.52 -5.12
C LYS A 8 0.81 17.45 -5.19
N ARG A 9 -0.21 17.17 -6.02
CA ARG A 9 -1.34 18.08 -6.26
C ARG A 9 -2.68 17.38 -6.07
N ARG A 10 -3.62 18.07 -5.41
CA ARG A 10 -5.04 17.70 -5.38
C ARG A 10 -5.74 18.41 -6.52
N TRP A 11 -6.44 17.68 -7.35
CA TRP A 11 -7.23 18.24 -8.42
C TRP A 11 -8.68 18.48 -7.97
N ARG A 12 -9.21 19.66 -8.29
CA ARG A 12 -10.61 20.03 -8.01
C ARG A 12 -11.27 20.38 -9.31
N HIS A 13 -12.43 19.79 -9.56
CA HIS A 13 -13.21 20.04 -10.77
C HIS A 13 -14.70 19.81 -10.51
N SER A 14 -15.53 20.04 -11.51
CA SER A 14 -16.97 19.78 -11.46
C SER A 14 -17.43 19.03 -12.70
N ILE A 15 -18.41 18.16 -12.51
CA ILE A 15 -19.18 17.55 -13.58
C ILE A 15 -20.52 18.31 -13.64
N GLY A 16 -20.75 19.02 -14.75
CA GLY A 16 -21.87 19.94 -14.94
C GLY A 16 -23.08 19.30 -15.59
N SER A 17 -22.93 18.16 -16.26
CA SER A 17 -24.04 17.47 -16.93
C SER A 17 -24.06 15.98 -16.56
N SER A 18 -25.26 15.41 -16.56
CA SER A 18 -25.44 13.96 -16.37
C SER A 18 -24.77 13.20 -17.53
N GLY A 19 -24.05 12.11 -17.18
CA GLY A 19 -23.34 11.30 -18.16
C GLY A 19 -21.99 11.85 -18.62
N GLN A 20 -21.59 13.04 -18.16
CA GLN A 20 -20.26 13.56 -18.46
C GLN A 20 -19.18 12.70 -17.78
N GLU A 21 -18.18 12.34 -18.57
CA GLU A 21 -16.97 11.65 -18.11
C GLU A 21 -15.77 12.58 -18.29
N LEU A 22 -14.83 12.49 -17.37
CA LEU A 22 -13.57 13.24 -17.42
C LEU A 22 -12.41 12.27 -17.42
N LEU A 23 -11.50 12.42 -18.36
CA LEU A 23 -10.24 11.70 -18.43
C LEU A 23 -9.11 12.62 -17.96
N VAL A 24 -8.38 12.19 -16.96
CA VAL A 24 -7.29 12.95 -16.36
C VAL A 24 -6.01 12.12 -16.45
N PRO A 25 -4.99 12.56 -17.20
CA PRO A 25 -3.71 11.88 -17.25
C PRO A 25 -3.11 11.70 -15.85
N ILE A 26 -2.53 10.53 -15.60
CA ILE A 26 -1.88 10.18 -14.34
C ILE A 26 -0.37 10.22 -14.54
N ASP A 27 0.33 10.95 -13.68
CA ASP A 27 1.79 11.02 -13.64
C ASP A 27 2.32 10.12 -12.51
N VAL A 28 2.63 8.88 -12.85
CA VAL A 28 3.31 7.91 -11.98
C VAL A 28 4.37 7.19 -12.78
N LYS A 29 5.46 6.80 -12.12
CA LYS A 29 6.44 5.90 -12.74
C LYS A 29 5.83 4.52 -12.89
N SER A 30 6.24 3.79 -13.93
CA SER A 30 5.78 2.42 -14.21
C SER A 30 6.12 1.39 -13.14
N THR A 31 7.02 1.72 -12.21
CA THR A 31 7.42 0.86 -11.08
C THR A 31 6.69 1.21 -9.78
N HIS A 32 5.77 2.19 -9.80
CA HIS A 32 5.16 2.69 -8.57
C HIS A 32 3.79 2.08 -8.31
N HIS A 33 3.60 1.59 -7.10
CA HIS A 33 2.29 1.27 -6.56
C HIS A 33 1.47 2.53 -6.29
N PHE A 34 0.23 2.57 -6.74
CA PHE A 34 -0.62 3.74 -6.51
C PHE A 34 -2.12 3.39 -6.40
N SER A 35 -2.89 4.33 -5.86
CA SER A 35 -4.35 4.30 -5.88
C SER A 35 -4.93 5.70 -6.09
N LEU A 36 -6.16 5.77 -6.57
CA LEU A 36 -6.90 7.02 -6.74
C LEU A 36 -8.02 7.11 -5.72
N LYS A 37 -8.21 8.31 -5.18
CA LYS A 37 -9.34 8.62 -4.30
C LYS A 37 -10.05 9.87 -4.77
N ILE A 38 -11.37 9.77 -4.90
CA ILE A 38 -12.24 10.90 -5.21
C ILE A 38 -13.15 11.19 -4.02
N LYS A 39 -13.34 12.48 -3.72
CA LYS A 39 -14.34 12.96 -2.76
C LYS A 39 -15.24 13.99 -3.44
N ALA A 40 -16.54 13.82 -3.30
CA ALA A 40 -17.58 14.73 -3.78
C ALA A 40 -18.63 14.92 -2.69
N ARG A 41 -19.56 15.87 -2.86
CA ARG A 41 -20.70 16.02 -1.95
C ARG A 41 -21.96 15.51 -2.63
N ASN A 42 -22.58 14.48 -2.05
CA ASN A 42 -23.89 13.91 -2.49
C ASN A 42 -23.99 13.60 -3.99
N ALA A 43 -22.87 13.24 -4.63
CA ALA A 43 -22.78 13.09 -6.06
C ALA A 43 -22.45 11.65 -6.51
N TYR A 44 -22.26 10.71 -5.57
CA TYR A 44 -21.95 9.31 -5.86
C TYR A 44 -20.87 9.17 -6.95
N PRO A 45 -19.64 9.62 -6.68
CA PRO A 45 -18.57 9.62 -7.66
C PRO A 45 -18.14 8.20 -8.02
N LEU A 46 -17.84 7.98 -9.29
CA LEU A 46 -17.23 6.77 -9.82
C LEU A 46 -15.83 7.11 -10.33
N ILE A 47 -14.90 6.20 -10.14
CA ILE A 47 -13.53 6.37 -10.59
C ILE A 47 -12.97 5.02 -11.08
N SER A 48 -12.30 5.05 -12.23
CA SER A 48 -11.55 3.93 -12.76
C SER A 48 -10.21 4.41 -13.33
N VAL A 49 -9.32 3.49 -13.62
CA VAL A 49 -8.10 3.75 -14.38
C VAL A 49 -8.21 3.09 -15.74
N GLN A 50 -7.88 3.83 -16.77
CA GLN A 50 -7.87 3.36 -18.17
C GLN A 50 -6.48 3.53 -18.77
N ASN A 51 -6.15 2.66 -19.71
CA ASN A 51 -4.98 2.83 -20.57
C ASN A 51 -5.28 3.76 -21.76
N ALA A 52 -4.29 3.96 -22.62
CA ALA A 52 -4.42 4.84 -23.79
C ALA A 52 -5.44 4.34 -24.84
N SER A 53 -5.75 3.05 -24.88
CA SER A 53 -6.78 2.47 -25.75
C SER A 53 -8.20 2.60 -25.19
N GLY A 54 -8.34 3.14 -23.99
CA GLY A 54 -9.64 3.30 -23.30
C GLY A 54 -10.10 2.05 -22.54
N GLU A 55 -9.27 1.01 -22.50
CA GLU A 55 -9.56 -0.19 -21.74
C GLU A 55 -9.43 0.12 -20.22
N THR A 56 -10.40 -0.33 -19.44
CA THR A 56 -10.37 -0.17 -17.99
C THR A 56 -9.44 -1.21 -17.38
N VAL A 57 -8.28 -0.77 -16.93
CA VAL A 57 -7.30 -1.60 -16.21
C VAL A 57 -7.65 -1.74 -14.74
N LEU A 58 -8.45 -0.81 -14.20
CA LEU A 58 -8.95 -0.88 -12.82
C LEU A 58 -10.28 -0.19 -12.63
N ALA A 59 -11.20 -0.89 -11.97
CA ALA A 59 -12.51 -0.37 -11.59
C ALA A 59 -12.51 0.15 -10.14
N VAL A 60 -13.63 0.73 -9.74
CA VAL A 60 -13.91 1.18 -8.36
C VAL A 60 -13.84 0.00 -7.39
N SER A 61 -13.06 0.12 -6.32
CA SER A 61 -13.02 -0.88 -5.25
C SER A 61 -14.01 -0.59 -4.13
N SER A 62 -14.33 0.68 -3.91
CA SER A 62 -15.30 1.11 -2.90
C SER A 62 -15.89 2.45 -3.27
N TYR A 63 -17.18 2.65 -3.01
CA TYR A 63 -17.85 3.92 -3.21
C TYR A 63 -18.94 4.16 -2.16
N SER A 64 -19.24 5.44 -1.94
CA SER A 64 -20.36 5.90 -1.12
C SER A 64 -20.94 7.18 -1.74
N SER A 65 -21.96 7.76 -1.14
CA SER A 65 -22.54 9.03 -1.60
C SER A 65 -21.52 10.17 -1.74
N ASN A 66 -20.39 10.07 -1.06
CA ASN A 66 -19.43 11.17 -0.96
C ASN A 66 -18.04 10.83 -1.50
N GLN A 67 -17.72 9.57 -1.73
CA GLN A 67 -16.37 9.17 -2.14
C GLN A 67 -16.34 7.85 -2.90
N ALA A 68 -15.33 7.72 -3.76
CA ALA A 68 -14.90 6.43 -4.32
C ALA A 68 -13.38 6.33 -4.28
N GLN A 69 -12.87 5.10 -4.31
CA GLN A 69 -11.45 4.82 -4.33
C GLN A 69 -11.20 3.61 -5.23
N THR A 70 -10.11 3.65 -6.02
CA THR A 70 -9.62 2.46 -6.70
C THR A 70 -8.91 1.54 -5.72
N ARG A 71 -8.74 0.29 -6.08
CA ARG A 71 -7.78 -0.61 -5.45
C ARG A 71 -6.37 0.01 -5.50
N LEU A 72 -5.45 -0.51 -4.69
CA LEU A 72 -4.04 -0.28 -4.92
C LEU A 72 -3.65 -0.99 -6.22
N ILE A 73 -2.79 -0.38 -6.99
CA ILE A 73 -2.37 -0.88 -8.30
C ILE A 73 -0.95 -1.35 -8.16
N ASP A 74 -0.73 -2.62 -8.48
CA ASP A 74 0.59 -3.16 -8.71
C ASP A 74 1.10 -2.69 -10.07
N PRO A 75 2.31 -2.14 -10.18
CA PRO A 75 2.87 -1.70 -11.44
C PRO A 75 3.01 -2.82 -12.47
N ASP A 76 3.25 -4.05 -12.06
CA ASP A 76 3.45 -5.19 -12.95
C ASP A 76 2.18 -5.53 -13.76
N LEU A 77 1.01 -5.20 -13.23
CA LEU A 77 -0.28 -5.41 -13.93
C LEU A 77 -0.53 -4.44 -15.09
N ILE A 78 0.12 -3.29 -15.12
CA ILE A 78 -0.20 -2.22 -16.08
C ILE A 78 0.91 -1.93 -17.07
N GLY A 79 2.13 -2.40 -16.84
CA GLY A 79 3.28 -2.14 -17.68
C GLY A 79 3.60 -0.65 -17.86
N ASN A 80 4.44 -0.34 -18.84
CA ASN A 80 4.87 1.03 -19.11
C ASN A 80 3.99 1.70 -20.18
N GLN A 81 2.75 2.01 -19.85
CA GLN A 81 1.81 2.67 -20.73
C GLN A 81 1.18 3.91 -20.09
N PRO A 82 0.75 4.91 -20.90
CA PRO A 82 0.03 6.06 -20.38
C PRO A 82 -1.28 5.66 -19.69
N LEU A 83 -1.51 6.21 -18.52
CA LEU A 83 -2.70 5.94 -17.72
C LEU A 83 -3.55 7.19 -17.53
N PHE A 84 -4.85 6.98 -17.42
CA PHE A 84 -5.83 8.03 -17.23
C PHE A 84 -6.79 7.66 -16.09
N ALA A 85 -7.03 8.61 -15.19
CA ALA A 85 -8.16 8.52 -14.26
C ALA A 85 -9.44 8.88 -15.01
N LYS A 86 -10.36 7.93 -15.17
CA LYS A 86 -11.72 8.20 -15.65
C LYS A 86 -12.59 8.52 -14.45
N VAL A 87 -13.18 9.70 -14.44
CA VAL A 87 -14.07 10.19 -13.39
C VAL A 87 -15.46 10.41 -13.96
N ALA A 88 -16.45 9.83 -13.30
CA ALA A 88 -17.86 10.01 -13.61
C ALA A 88 -18.67 10.22 -12.32
N MET A 89 -19.91 10.63 -12.46
CA MET A 89 -20.91 10.62 -11.38
C MET A 89 -21.97 9.59 -11.73
N GLN A 90 -22.57 8.98 -10.72
CA GLN A 90 -23.70 8.09 -10.94
C GLN A 90 -24.81 8.80 -11.72
N ALA A 91 -25.53 8.06 -12.56
CA ALA A 91 -26.54 8.60 -13.50
C ALA A 91 -27.49 9.64 -12.85
N GLY A 92 -27.67 10.76 -13.53
CA GLY A 92 -28.49 11.87 -13.05
C GLY A 92 -27.83 12.79 -12.03
N ARG A 93 -26.57 12.57 -11.68
CA ARG A 93 -25.86 13.37 -10.67
C ARG A 93 -24.83 14.28 -11.32
N THR A 94 -24.67 15.46 -10.72
CA THR A 94 -23.64 16.45 -11.05
C THR A 94 -23.01 16.96 -9.77
N GLY A 95 -21.83 17.57 -9.83
CA GLY A 95 -21.25 18.14 -8.63
C GLY A 95 -19.76 18.42 -8.71
N ARG A 96 -19.28 19.08 -7.66
CA ARG A 96 -17.85 19.34 -7.47
C ARG A 96 -17.19 18.17 -6.79
N PHE A 97 -15.97 17.86 -7.22
CA PHE A 97 -15.18 16.81 -6.61
C PHE A 97 -13.72 17.20 -6.42
N ARG A 98 -13.04 16.40 -5.62
CA ARG A 98 -11.58 16.45 -5.40
C ARG A 98 -11.00 15.08 -5.68
N LEU A 99 -10.09 15.03 -6.64
CA LEU A 99 -9.32 13.83 -6.99
C LEU A 99 -7.95 13.90 -6.32
N LYS A 100 -7.50 12.78 -5.81
CA LYS A 100 -6.16 12.61 -5.21
C LYS A 100 -5.53 11.33 -5.74
N LEU A 101 -4.30 11.43 -6.20
CA LEU A 101 -3.39 10.31 -6.42
C LEU A 101 -2.67 9.99 -5.09
N ASN A 102 -2.72 8.74 -4.68
CA ASN A 102 -1.94 8.21 -3.58
C ASN A 102 -0.87 7.32 -4.21
N ASN A 103 0.34 7.84 -4.32
CA ASN A 103 1.50 7.15 -4.87
C ASN A 103 2.35 6.65 -3.68
N LEU A 104 2.64 5.35 -3.64
CA LEU A 104 3.43 4.71 -2.60
C LEU A 104 4.92 4.61 -2.97
N GLY A 105 5.25 4.79 -4.25
CA GLY A 105 6.58 4.53 -4.76
C GLY A 105 6.78 3.07 -5.20
N ASP A 106 8.00 2.69 -5.49
CA ASP A 106 8.41 1.30 -5.66
C ASP A 106 8.55 0.58 -4.31
N VAL A 107 8.94 -0.70 -4.35
CA VAL A 107 9.03 -1.52 -3.12
C VAL A 107 10.08 -0.97 -2.16
N ASP A 108 11.18 -0.42 -2.66
CA ASP A 108 12.23 0.16 -1.80
C ASP A 108 11.78 1.47 -1.15
N ASP A 109 11.10 2.34 -1.87
CA ASP A 109 10.44 3.54 -1.31
C ASP A 109 9.45 3.15 -0.19
N ILE A 110 8.69 2.06 -0.40
CA ILE A 110 7.72 1.54 0.57
C ILE A 110 8.43 1.01 1.82
N ARG A 111 9.50 0.23 1.65
CA ARG A 111 10.34 -0.30 2.75
C ARG A 111 10.90 0.83 3.59
N ASP A 112 11.53 1.81 2.95
CA ASP A 112 12.10 2.99 3.61
C ASP A 112 11.07 3.77 4.40
N ASP A 113 9.88 3.96 3.85
CA ASP A 113 8.79 4.67 4.53
C ASP A 113 8.29 3.92 5.77
N VAL A 114 8.12 2.58 5.70
CA VAL A 114 7.72 1.77 6.86
C VAL A 114 8.79 1.83 7.95
N ILE A 115 10.07 1.66 7.59
CA ILE A 115 11.20 1.73 8.52
C ILE A 115 11.27 3.13 9.16
N ARG A 116 11.12 4.17 8.38
CA ARG A 116 11.13 5.56 8.86
C ARG A 116 10.00 5.84 9.86
N PHE A 117 8.78 5.38 9.57
CA PHE A 117 7.65 5.53 10.49
C PHE A 117 7.81 4.69 11.75
N THR A 118 8.30 3.46 11.64
CA THR A 118 8.63 2.58 12.78
C THR A 118 9.68 3.23 13.67
N ASN A 119 10.78 3.67 13.11
CA ASN A 119 11.84 4.35 13.84
C ASN A 119 11.40 5.68 14.46
N LYS A 120 10.41 6.37 13.87
CA LYS A 120 9.78 7.52 14.51
C LYS A 120 9.04 7.12 15.79
N GLN A 121 8.31 6.00 15.81
CA GLN A 121 7.62 5.51 16.99
C GLN A 121 8.59 5.13 18.11
N ARG A 122 9.70 4.47 17.75
CA ARG A 122 10.76 4.08 18.71
C ARG A 122 11.44 5.31 19.32
N ARG A 123 11.87 6.29 18.51
CA ARG A 123 12.49 7.53 19.00
C ARG A 123 11.59 8.30 19.97
N GLN A 124 10.29 8.37 19.68
CA GLN A 124 9.33 9.04 20.57
C GLN A 124 9.24 8.41 21.97
N ARG A 125 9.81 7.22 22.14
CA ARG A 125 9.83 6.44 23.39
C ARG A 125 11.25 6.18 23.91
N GLY A 126 12.24 6.93 23.42
CA GLY A 126 13.62 6.83 23.86
C GLY A 126 14.36 5.58 23.41
N LEU A 127 13.80 4.80 22.47
CA LEU A 127 14.44 3.56 21.99
C LEU A 127 15.37 3.84 20.81
N PRO A 128 16.47 3.07 20.68
CA PRO A 128 17.35 3.12 19.51
C PRO A 128 16.59 2.84 18.22
N LYS A 129 17.08 3.41 17.11
CA LYS A 129 16.58 3.08 15.78
C LYS A 129 16.97 1.64 15.40
N LEU A 130 16.08 0.96 14.70
CA LEU A 130 16.39 -0.28 14.02
C LEU A 130 17.14 0.00 12.72
N ARG A 131 18.12 -0.84 12.40
CA ARG A 131 18.86 -0.82 11.14
C ARG A 131 18.16 -1.73 10.11
N PRO A 132 18.00 -1.30 8.85
CA PRO A 132 17.53 -2.19 7.81
C PRO A 132 18.57 -3.29 7.54
N ASP A 133 18.10 -4.53 7.31
CA ASP A 133 18.90 -5.65 6.83
C ASP A 133 18.22 -6.27 5.61
N SER A 134 19.00 -6.52 4.53
CA SER A 134 18.44 -7.03 3.27
C SER A 134 17.93 -8.46 3.39
N ARG A 135 18.56 -9.31 4.18
CA ARG A 135 18.12 -10.70 4.42
C ARG A 135 16.78 -10.72 5.13
N LEU A 136 16.57 -9.80 6.09
CA LEU A 136 15.27 -9.65 6.74
C LEU A 136 14.22 -9.10 5.78
N ASN A 137 14.60 -8.24 4.79
CA ASN A 137 13.69 -7.86 3.71
C ASN A 137 13.29 -9.08 2.87
N ASP A 138 14.23 -9.94 2.50
CA ASP A 138 13.96 -11.13 1.68
C ASP A 138 13.04 -12.11 2.43
N ALA A 139 13.32 -12.39 3.71
CA ALA A 139 12.45 -13.21 4.56
C ALA A 139 11.04 -12.60 4.73
N ALA A 140 10.94 -11.29 4.82
CA ALA A 140 9.66 -10.58 4.92
C ALA A 140 8.91 -10.58 3.57
N GLN A 141 9.62 -10.38 2.46
CA GLN A 141 9.04 -10.39 1.12
C GLN A 141 8.48 -11.76 0.78
N GLY A 142 9.25 -12.83 0.97
CA GLY A 142 8.77 -14.19 0.71
C GLY A 142 7.49 -14.52 1.49
N HIS A 143 7.31 -13.95 2.70
CA HIS A 143 6.06 -14.12 3.44
C HIS A 143 4.91 -13.24 2.92
N ALA A 144 5.20 -12.03 2.46
CA ALA A 144 4.19 -11.19 1.84
C ALA A 144 3.64 -11.82 0.55
N ASP A 145 4.54 -12.38 -0.29
CA ASP A 145 4.19 -13.09 -1.51
C ASP A 145 3.42 -14.38 -1.23
N ASP A 146 3.78 -15.12 -0.18
CA ASP A 146 3.05 -16.32 0.26
C ASP A 146 1.63 -15.99 0.73
N MET A 147 1.43 -14.89 1.46
CA MET A 147 0.10 -14.43 1.87
C MET A 147 -0.76 -14.02 0.68
N ASP A 148 -0.17 -13.39 -0.33
CA ASP A 148 -0.84 -13.01 -1.58
C ASP A 148 -1.24 -14.27 -2.37
N ALA A 149 -0.29 -15.14 -2.68
CA ALA A 149 -0.52 -16.39 -3.40
C ALA A 149 -1.54 -17.33 -2.72
N ALA A 150 -1.72 -17.22 -1.40
CA ALA A 150 -2.67 -17.99 -0.62
C ALA A 150 -4.15 -17.55 -0.77
N GLY A 151 -4.42 -16.49 -1.54
CA GLY A 151 -5.77 -16.01 -1.75
C GLY A 151 -6.46 -15.53 -0.47
N ARG A 152 -5.93 -14.46 0.15
CA ARG A 152 -6.44 -13.78 1.37
C ARG A 152 -6.08 -14.44 2.70
N TYR A 153 -5.02 -15.21 2.74
CA TYR A 153 -4.49 -15.67 4.02
C TYR A 153 -3.77 -14.51 4.73
N LEU A 154 -4.03 -14.32 6.01
CA LEU A 154 -3.32 -13.37 6.87
C LEU A 154 -2.93 -14.10 8.16
N GLY A 155 -1.66 -14.35 8.34
CA GLY A 155 -1.14 -15.06 9.51
C GLY A 155 0.37 -15.07 9.58
N HIS A 156 0.92 -15.66 10.62
CA HIS A 156 2.37 -15.75 10.83
C HIS A 156 3.01 -17.01 10.21
N GLY A 157 2.26 -18.08 10.03
CA GLY A 157 2.74 -19.30 9.38
C GLY A 157 2.67 -19.19 7.86
N SER A 158 3.60 -19.82 7.15
CA SER A 158 3.52 -20.01 5.71
C SER A 158 2.58 -21.17 5.34
N ARG A 159 2.12 -21.22 4.11
CA ARG A 159 1.27 -22.32 3.59
C ARG A 159 1.94 -23.69 3.67
N ASP A 160 3.26 -23.71 3.56
CA ASP A 160 4.09 -24.92 3.67
C ASP A 160 4.46 -25.29 5.12
N GLY A 161 3.95 -24.55 6.10
CA GLY A 161 4.15 -24.79 7.52
C GLY A 161 5.33 -24.07 8.14
N ARG A 162 6.12 -23.31 7.39
CA ARG A 162 7.26 -22.55 7.93
C ARG A 162 6.78 -21.49 8.94
N SER A 163 7.51 -21.42 10.05
CA SER A 163 7.36 -20.36 11.05
C SER A 163 8.05 -19.06 10.63
N PRO A 164 7.82 -17.94 11.33
CA PRO A 164 8.59 -16.73 11.11
C PRO A 164 10.11 -16.90 11.29
N GLY A 165 10.54 -17.77 12.21
CA GLY A 165 11.96 -18.11 12.44
C GLY A 165 12.55 -18.86 11.25
N ASP A 166 11.88 -19.91 10.78
CA ASP A 166 12.36 -20.71 9.65
C ASP A 166 12.66 -19.86 8.42
N ARG A 167 11.83 -18.84 8.15
CA ARG A 167 12.06 -17.91 7.04
C ARG A 167 13.27 -16.98 7.25
N ILE A 168 13.66 -16.71 8.49
CA ILE A 168 14.87 -15.95 8.80
C ILE A 168 16.09 -16.86 8.66
N ASP A 169 15.99 -18.13 9.06
CA ASP A 169 17.05 -19.13 8.90
C ASP A 169 17.35 -19.40 7.40
N GLU A 170 16.32 -19.44 6.56
CA GLU A 170 16.45 -19.66 5.09
C GLU A 170 17.22 -18.57 4.34
N VAL A 171 17.35 -17.40 4.93
CA VAL A 171 18.14 -16.29 4.34
C VAL A 171 19.51 -16.12 5.01
N ASP A 172 19.98 -17.16 5.67
CA ASP A 172 21.28 -17.22 6.36
C ASP A 172 21.48 -16.05 7.34
N TYR A 173 20.45 -15.74 8.12
CA TYR A 173 20.51 -14.71 9.15
C TYR A 173 20.53 -15.36 10.55
N ASP A 174 21.68 -15.39 11.19
CA ASP A 174 21.84 -15.87 12.57
C ASP A 174 21.22 -14.86 13.55
N TRP A 175 20.28 -15.33 14.36
CA TRP A 175 19.54 -14.48 15.29
C TRP A 175 19.48 -15.06 16.70
N ARG A 176 19.48 -14.19 17.70
CA ARG A 176 19.21 -14.55 19.11
C ARG A 176 17.79 -14.18 19.54
N ALA A 177 17.16 -13.25 18.83
CA ALA A 177 15.76 -12.87 19.02
C ALA A 177 15.13 -12.45 17.70
N TYR A 178 13.85 -12.77 17.51
CA TYR A 178 13.09 -12.28 16.37
C TYR A 178 11.65 -11.92 16.77
N ARG A 179 11.00 -11.09 15.95
CA ARG A 179 9.58 -10.75 16.06
C ARG A 179 9.01 -10.52 14.66
N GLU A 180 7.67 -10.61 14.56
CA GLU A 180 6.99 -10.34 13.31
C GLU A 180 5.69 -9.60 13.54
N ASN A 181 5.38 -8.67 12.65
CA ASN A 181 4.09 -8.05 12.48
C ASN A 181 3.60 -8.30 11.06
N VAL A 182 2.34 -8.69 10.91
CA VAL A 182 1.66 -8.82 9.62
C VAL A 182 0.41 -7.96 9.59
N ALA A 183 0.03 -7.50 8.41
CA ALA A 183 -1.21 -6.74 8.22
C ALA A 183 -1.66 -6.81 6.76
N SER A 184 -2.95 -6.54 6.51
CA SER A 184 -3.51 -6.41 5.17
C SER A 184 -4.51 -5.26 5.08
N GLY A 185 -4.61 -4.63 3.91
CA GLY A 185 -5.62 -3.63 3.60
C GLY A 185 -5.24 -2.17 3.85
N GLN A 186 -4.11 -1.88 4.52
CA GLN A 186 -3.69 -0.51 4.76
C GLN A 186 -3.06 0.11 3.50
N SER A 187 -3.60 1.22 3.05
CA SER A 187 -3.22 1.88 1.78
C SER A 187 -1.96 2.76 1.85
N SER A 188 -1.12 2.63 2.88
CA SER A 188 0.15 3.36 2.99
C SER A 188 1.00 2.88 4.16
N ALA A 189 2.31 3.07 4.08
CA ALA A 189 3.29 2.81 5.15
C ALA A 189 2.91 3.50 6.47
N LYS A 190 2.44 4.75 6.42
CA LYS A 190 1.97 5.46 7.61
C LYS A 190 0.75 4.78 8.24
N ALA A 191 -0.19 4.33 7.42
CA ALA A 191 -1.43 3.71 7.91
C ALA A 191 -1.15 2.35 8.56
N VAL A 192 -0.28 1.52 7.95
CA VAL A 192 0.04 0.21 8.51
C VAL A 192 0.81 0.33 9.83
N VAL A 193 1.82 1.19 9.91
CA VAL A 193 2.55 1.41 11.18
C VAL A 193 1.61 1.96 12.26
N GLN A 194 0.67 2.83 11.93
CA GLN A 194 -0.32 3.30 12.88
C GLN A 194 -1.27 2.18 13.34
N ALA A 195 -1.68 1.29 12.43
CA ALA A 195 -2.50 0.11 12.77
C ALA A 195 -1.76 -0.82 13.73
N TRP A 196 -0.50 -1.14 13.45
CA TRP A 196 0.34 -1.92 14.36
C TRP A 196 0.51 -1.24 15.72
N MET A 197 0.73 0.06 15.76
CA MET A 197 0.85 0.81 17.02
C MET A 197 -0.45 0.85 17.84
N ASN A 198 -1.60 0.70 17.20
CA ASN A 198 -2.90 0.62 17.88
C ASN A 198 -3.21 -0.79 18.43
N SER A 199 -2.52 -1.82 17.93
CA SER A 199 -2.62 -3.20 18.39
C SER A 199 -1.60 -3.48 19.50
N PRO A 200 -2.02 -3.90 20.72
CA PRO A 200 -1.08 -4.13 21.83
C PRO A 200 0.03 -5.14 21.52
N GLY A 201 -0.29 -6.23 20.78
CA GLY A 201 0.70 -7.25 20.38
C GLY A 201 1.73 -6.69 19.42
N HIS A 202 1.28 -6.13 18.30
CA HIS A 202 2.17 -5.54 17.29
C HIS A 202 2.99 -4.36 17.83
N ARG A 203 2.40 -3.55 18.68
CA ARG A 203 3.10 -2.44 19.35
C ARG A 203 4.24 -2.94 20.23
N ARG A 204 4.06 -4.06 20.98
CA ARG A 204 5.15 -4.66 21.77
C ARG A 204 6.31 -5.05 20.87
N ASN A 205 6.07 -5.62 19.72
CA ASN A 205 7.11 -5.97 18.76
C ASN A 205 7.90 -4.73 18.30
N ILE A 206 7.19 -3.68 17.87
CA ILE A 206 7.83 -2.42 17.44
C ILE A 206 8.68 -1.77 18.54
N LEU A 207 8.23 -1.87 19.79
CA LEU A 207 8.86 -1.20 20.93
C LEU A 207 9.77 -2.13 21.75
N SER A 208 10.05 -3.32 21.29
CA SER A 208 10.97 -4.24 21.98
C SER A 208 12.39 -3.67 22.00
N SER A 209 13.09 -3.89 23.11
CA SER A 209 14.50 -3.50 23.30
C SER A 209 15.47 -4.60 22.90
N ASP A 210 14.98 -5.82 22.67
CA ASP A 210 15.75 -7.01 22.33
C ASP A 210 15.89 -7.25 20.81
N ILE A 211 15.63 -6.23 20.01
CA ILE A 211 15.78 -6.23 18.55
C ILE A 211 16.58 -5.00 18.11
N SER A 212 17.43 -5.16 17.11
CA SER A 212 18.28 -4.09 16.57
C SER A 212 18.11 -3.88 15.06
N GLU A 213 17.54 -4.86 14.35
CA GLU A 213 17.40 -4.84 12.90
C GLU A 213 15.97 -5.09 12.43
N ILE A 214 15.69 -4.70 11.19
CA ILE A 214 14.34 -4.72 10.61
C ILE A 214 14.40 -5.00 9.11
N GLY A 215 13.45 -5.82 8.65
CA GLY A 215 13.14 -6.02 7.24
C GLY A 215 11.65 -5.84 6.95
N ILE A 216 11.33 -5.44 5.73
CA ILE A 216 9.96 -5.17 5.28
C ILE A 216 9.66 -5.95 4.01
N GLY A 217 8.51 -6.64 3.99
CA GLY A 217 7.90 -7.25 2.82
C GLY A 217 6.59 -6.54 2.48
N PHE A 218 6.31 -6.44 1.18
CA PHE A 218 5.10 -5.83 0.67
C PHE A 218 4.66 -6.52 -0.63
N ALA A 219 3.41 -6.95 -0.68
CA ALA A 219 2.77 -7.51 -1.87
C ALA A 219 1.37 -6.92 -2.05
N VAL A 220 0.82 -7.03 -3.24
CA VAL A 220 -0.54 -6.56 -3.56
C VAL A 220 -1.29 -7.67 -4.26
N ASP A 221 -2.39 -8.12 -3.68
CA ASP A 221 -3.30 -9.10 -4.30
C ASP A 221 -3.82 -8.59 -5.64
N ASP A 222 -3.50 -9.29 -6.71
CA ASP A 222 -3.80 -8.93 -8.09
C ASP A 222 -5.29 -8.85 -8.38
N GLN A 223 -6.11 -9.61 -7.66
CA GLN A 223 -7.54 -9.66 -7.87
C GLN A 223 -8.28 -8.57 -7.08
N THR A 224 -7.84 -8.31 -5.85
CA THR A 224 -8.54 -7.40 -4.95
C THR A 224 -7.83 -6.06 -4.79
N GLY A 225 -6.53 -5.98 -5.09
CA GLY A 225 -5.65 -4.85 -4.79
C GLY A 225 -5.46 -4.64 -3.30
N ALA A 226 -5.65 -5.68 -2.50
CA ALA A 226 -5.38 -5.63 -1.07
C ALA A 226 -3.88 -5.73 -0.82
N PRO A 227 -3.25 -4.76 -0.16
CA PRO A 227 -1.85 -4.85 0.19
C PRO A 227 -1.65 -5.79 1.37
N TYR A 228 -0.59 -6.60 1.31
CA TYR A 228 -0.03 -7.37 2.40
C TYR A 228 1.27 -6.73 2.88
N TRP A 229 1.42 -6.68 4.19
CA TRP A 229 2.53 -6.04 4.87
C TRP A 229 3.15 -6.99 5.85
N VAL A 230 4.46 -7.18 5.75
CA VAL A 230 5.25 -7.93 6.72
C VAL A 230 6.35 -7.05 7.29
N GLN A 231 6.53 -7.11 8.60
CA GLN A 231 7.60 -6.43 9.31
C GLN A 231 8.33 -7.47 10.15
N LYS A 232 9.52 -7.82 9.73
CA LYS A 232 10.45 -8.70 10.45
C LYS A 232 11.38 -7.87 11.30
N PHE A 233 11.61 -8.33 12.50
CA PHE A 233 12.59 -7.77 13.41
C PHE A 233 13.51 -8.88 13.89
N ALA A 234 14.77 -8.60 14.01
CA ALA A 234 15.72 -9.51 14.63
C ALA A 234 16.83 -8.77 15.37
N ASP A 235 17.53 -9.55 16.17
CA ASP A 235 18.79 -9.15 16.78
C ASP A 235 19.82 -10.23 16.46
N PRO A 236 20.92 -9.91 15.78
CA PRO A 236 21.94 -10.90 15.43
C PRO A 236 22.74 -11.35 16.67
N PHE A 237 23.36 -12.53 16.55
CA PHE A 237 24.36 -13.01 17.51
C PHE A 237 25.58 -12.11 17.56
#